data_2ec1be35ebb2514463898ed153920ca4
#
_entry.id   2ec1be35ebb2514463898ed153920ca4
#
_cell.length_a   1.000
_cell.length_b   1.000
_cell.length_c   1.000
_cell.angle_alpha   90.00
_cell.angle_beta   90.00
_cell.angle_gamma   90.00
#
_symmetry.space_group_name_H-M   'P 1'
#
loop_
_entity.id
_entity.type
_entity.pdbx_description
1 polymer ?
#
loop_
_entity_poly.entity_id
_entity_poly.type
_entity_poly.pdbx_seq_one_letter_code
_entity_poly.pdbx_strand_id
1 'polypeptide(L)'
;MEDRYLYTTAVPILLGGGRLAGKTAQYLYGHYGLEVRWLGDTWHPLLAIYAKRLASLPLTEENDATVTRHLLALAEGYRRSVGIPAIIPCSPEAEAYLTRAEDTLEEEFVLLPLPDLTQSPLRGLLRREDTP
;
A
#
# COMPACT_ATOMS: atom_id res chain seq x y z
N MET A 1 8.66 17.23 -11.31
CA MET A 1 7.89 18.17 -10.51
C MET A 1 6.47 17.70 -10.31
N GLU A 2 5.73 17.52 -11.40
CA GLU A 2 4.36 17.01 -11.31
C GLU A 2 4.29 15.62 -10.69
N ASP A 3 5.26 14.77 -11.00
CA ASP A 3 5.34 13.43 -10.45
C ASP A 3 5.43 13.45 -8.93
N ARG A 4 6.29 14.34 -8.42
CA ARG A 4 6.48 14.44 -6.98
C ARG A 4 5.21 14.96 -6.30
N TYR A 5 4.55 15.93 -6.92
CA TYR A 5 3.30 16.47 -6.39
C TYR A 5 2.22 15.39 -6.32
N LEU A 6 2.08 14.60 -7.39
CA LEU A 6 1.12 13.51 -7.41
C LEU A 6 1.43 12.49 -6.31
N TYR A 7 2.71 12.15 -6.14
CA TYR A 7 3.10 11.17 -5.12
C TYR A 7 2.79 11.65 -3.71
N THR A 8 2.89 12.94 -3.44
CA THR A 8 2.60 13.46 -2.10
C THR A 8 1.11 13.44 -1.74
N THR A 9 0.23 13.21 -2.71
CA THR A 9 -1.20 13.01 -2.44
C THR A 9 -1.56 11.56 -2.20
N ALA A 10 -0.62 10.64 -2.31
CA ALA A 10 -0.90 9.22 -2.11
C ALA A 10 -1.12 8.89 -0.64
N VAL A 11 -2.00 7.92 -0.41
CA VAL A 11 -2.19 7.31 0.90
C VAL A 11 -1.73 5.87 0.76
N PRO A 12 -0.44 5.58 1.05
CA PRO A 12 0.09 4.24 0.80
C PRO A 12 -0.28 3.27 1.90
N ILE A 13 -0.68 2.07 1.47
CA ILE A 13 -1.00 0.96 2.36
C ILE A 13 -0.15 -0.21 1.93
N LEU A 14 0.74 -0.67 2.81
CA LEU A 14 1.60 -1.80 2.52
C LEU A 14 0.92 -3.09 2.96
N LEU A 15 0.90 -4.07 2.08
CA LEU A 15 0.42 -5.41 2.41
C LEU A 15 1.60 -6.35 2.58
N GLY A 16 1.59 -7.09 3.68
CA GLY A 16 2.73 -7.89 4.08
C GLY A 16 3.64 -7.08 4.98
N GLY A 17 4.64 -7.72 5.52
CA GLY A 17 5.57 -7.07 6.42
C GLY A 17 7.01 -7.42 6.05
N GLY A 18 7.90 -7.36 7.04
CA GLY A 18 9.28 -7.72 6.87
C GLY A 18 10.13 -6.62 6.27
N ARG A 19 11.30 -7.01 5.76
CA ARG A 19 12.32 -6.05 5.35
C ARG A 19 11.88 -5.17 4.17
N LEU A 20 11.26 -5.76 3.15
CA LEU A 20 10.85 -4.99 1.98
C LEU A 20 9.81 -3.94 2.36
N ALA A 21 8.83 -4.33 3.19
CA ALA A 21 7.83 -3.38 3.67
C ALA A 21 8.49 -2.26 4.48
N GLY A 22 9.43 -2.60 5.36
CA GLY A 22 10.15 -1.61 6.15
C GLY A 22 10.94 -0.63 5.29
N LYS A 23 11.66 -1.14 4.30
CA LYS A 23 12.42 -0.31 3.38
C LYS A 23 11.51 0.57 2.53
N THR A 24 10.37 0.05 2.13
CA THR A 24 9.39 0.81 1.36
C THR A 24 8.81 1.96 2.20
N ALA A 25 8.46 1.69 3.45
CA ALA A 25 7.96 2.73 4.34
C ALA A 25 9.01 3.83 4.56
N GLN A 26 10.27 3.44 4.76
CA GLN A 26 11.36 4.39 4.91
C GLN A 26 11.52 5.26 3.66
N TYR A 27 11.46 4.65 2.49
CA TYR A 27 11.55 5.37 1.21
C TYR A 27 10.44 6.41 1.09
N LEU A 28 9.20 6.00 1.33
CA LEU A 28 8.05 6.88 1.19
C LEU A 28 8.08 8.05 2.17
N TYR A 29 8.50 7.80 3.39
CA TYR A 29 8.66 8.87 4.36
C TYR A 29 9.81 9.81 3.99
N GLY A 30 10.96 9.24 3.63
CA GLY A 30 12.15 10.05 3.34
C GLY A 30 12.04 10.89 2.08
N HIS A 31 11.36 10.38 1.05
CA HIS A 31 11.25 11.08 -0.24
C HIS A 31 10.04 11.99 -0.33
N TYR A 32 8.94 11.65 0.34
CA TYR A 32 7.68 12.36 0.17
C TYR A 32 7.02 12.81 1.47
N GLY A 33 7.57 12.44 2.62
CA GLY A 33 6.97 12.78 3.91
C GLY A 33 5.63 12.09 4.16
N LEU A 34 5.39 10.96 3.53
CA LEU A 34 4.10 10.28 3.63
C LEU A 34 3.99 9.43 4.89
N GLU A 35 2.82 9.46 5.50
CA GLU A 35 2.45 8.51 6.52
C GLU A 35 2.03 7.23 5.84
N VAL A 36 2.50 6.10 6.35
CA VAL A 36 2.29 4.80 5.74
C VAL A 36 1.57 3.89 6.72
N ARG A 37 0.62 3.12 6.22
CA ARG A 37 -0.04 2.08 7.01
C ARG A 37 0.35 0.73 6.46
N TRP A 38 0.37 -0.31 7.33
CA TRP A 38 0.69 -1.65 6.86
C TRP A 38 -0.21 -2.69 7.53
N LEU A 39 -0.44 -3.77 6.81
CA LEU A 39 -1.25 -4.90 7.26
C LEU A 39 -0.47 -6.17 6.99
N GLY A 40 -0.22 -6.96 8.02
CA GLY A 40 0.54 -8.19 7.90
C GLY A 40 0.93 -8.71 9.27
N ASP A 41 1.67 -9.80 9.31
CA ASP A 41 2.08 -10.43 10.56
C ASP A 41 3.60 -10.48 10.75
N THR A 42 4.37 -9.99 9.79
CA THR A 42 5.83 -10.02 9.86
C THR A 42 6.39 -8.64 10.19
N TRP A 43 6.82 -8.47 11.43
CA TRP A 43 7.31 -7.20 11.92
C TRP A 43 8.74 -6.90 11.42
N HIS A 44 9.07 -5.62 11.32
CA HIS A 44 10.43 -5.15 11.04
C HIS A 44 10.63 -3.81 11.74
N PRO A 45 11.85 -3.52 12.26
CA PRO A 45 12.10 -2.26 12.98
C PRO A 45 11.75 -1.00 12.19
N LEU A 46 11.99 -0.99 10.88
CA LEU A 46 11.66 0.17 10.04
C LEU A 46 10.16 0.41 9.97
N LEU A 47 9.35 -0.65 10.04
CA LEU A 47 7.90 -0.49 10.09
C LEU A 47 7.47 0.19 11.38
N ALA A 48 8.12 -0.13 12.50
CA ALA A 48 7.82 0.52 13.77
C ALA A 48 8.12 2.02 13.73
N ILE A 49 9.13 2.43 12.96
CA ILE A 49 9.54 3.83 12.88
C ILE A 49 8.71 4.61 11.86
N TYR A 50 8.45 4.03 10.70
CA TYR A 50 7.93 4.77 9.55
C TYR A 50 6.50 4.41 9.15
N ALA A 51 5.86 3.45 9.82
CA ALA A 51 4.53 3.01 9.44
C ALA A 51 3.67 2.73 10.66
N LYS A 52 2.36 2.77 10.47
CA LYS A 52 1.40 2.44 11.49
C LYS A 52 0.70 1.14 11.09
N ARG A 53 0.66 0.17 12.00
CA ARG A 53 0.02 -1.11 11.72
C ARG A 53 -1.50 -0.94 11.67
N LEU A 54 -2.09 -1.38 10.57
CA LEU A 54 -3.54 -1.38 10.41
C LEU A 54 -4.16 -2.62 11.04
N ALA A 55 -3.56 -3.78 10.78
CA ALA A 55 -4.01 -5.05 11.35
C ALA A 55 -2.85 -6.05 11.32
N SER A 56 -2.93 -7.04 12.21
CA SER A 56 -1.90 -8.08 12.31
C SER A 56 -2.53 -9.43 12.02
N LEU A 57 -2.36 -9.89 10.78
CA LEU A 57 -2.81 -11.22 10.39
C LEU A 57 -2.05 -11.66 9.14
N PRO A 58 -1.87 -12.98 8.94
CA PRO A 58 -1.18 -13.47 7.74
C PRO A 58 -2.07 -13.32 6.51
N LEU A 59 -1.42 -13.13 5.36
CA LEU A 59 -2.12 -12.94 4.08
C LEU A 59 -2.33 -14.29 3.38
N THR A 60 -3.07 -15.16 4.02
CA THR A 60 -3.44 -16.46 3.49
C THR A 60 -4.89 -16.43 3.00
N GLU A 61 -5.26 -17.37 2.13
CA GLU A 61 -6.60 -17.39 1.55
C GLU A 61 -7.70 -17.41 2.61
N GLU A 62 -7.49 -18.08 3.71
CA GLU A 62 -8.49 -18.17 4.79
C GLU A 62 -8.78 -16.80 5.42
N ASN A 63 -7.87 -15.85 5.28
CA ASN A 63 -8.01 -14.51 5.83
C ASN A 63 -8.47 -13.47 4.80
N ASP A 64 -8.69 -13.87 3.55
CA ASP A 64 -9.01 -12.92 2.48
C ASP A 64 -10.18 -12.00 2.84
N ALA A 65 -11.27 -12.55 3.35
CA ALA A 65 -12.44 -11.76 3.70
C ALA A 65 -12.13 -10.74 4.80
N THR A 66 -11.34 -11.13 5.78
CA THR A 66 -10.97 -10.25 6.89
C THR A 66 -10.03 -9.13 6.40
N VAL A 67 -9.05 -9.47 5.56
CA VAL A 67 -8.13 -8.48 4.99
C VAL A 67 -8.91 -7.47 4.15
N THR A 68 -9.78 -7.96 3.27
CA THR A 68 -10.59 -7.09 2.41
C THR A 68 -11.48 -6.16 3.25
N ARG A 69 -12.07 -6.67 4.31
CA ARG A 69 -12.90 -5.85 5.19
C ARG A 69 -12.11 -4.71 5.83
N HIS A 70 -10.89 -4.99 6.31
CA HIS A 70 -10.03 -3.94 6.87
C HIS A 70 -9.71 -2.87 5.82
N LEU A 71 -9.39 -3.30 4.59
CA LEU A 71 -9.04 -2.36 3.53
C LEU A 71 -10.23 -1.51 3.10
N LEU A 72 -11.40 -2.11 2.93
CA LEU A 72 -12.58 -1.36 2.53
C LEU A 72 -13.03 -0.38 3.61
N ALA A 73 -12.88 -0.73 4.88
CA ALA A 73 -13.17 0.20 5.97
C ALA A 73 -12.24 1.41 5.93
N LEU A 74 -10.97 1.17 5.61
CA LEU A 74 -10.00 2.26 5.46
C LEU A 74 -10.36 3.15 4.28
N ALA A 75 -10.71 2.55 3.13
CA ALA A 75 -11.10 3.30 1.94
C ALA A 75 -12.28 4.21 2.21
N GLU A 76 -13.26 3.74 2.97
CA GLU A 76 -14.42 4.54 3.31
C GLU A 76 -14.03 5.83 4.04
N GLY A 77 -13.02 5.76 4.90
CA GLY A 77 -12.51 6.93 5.59
C GLY A 77 -11.86 7.96 4.66
N TYR A 78 -11.44 7.55 3.47
CA TYR A 78 -10.78 8.43 2.52
C TYR A 78 -11.68 8.91 1.37
N ARG A 79 -12.92 8.48 1.31
CA ARG A 79 -13.81 8.84 0.19
C ARG A 79 -14.01 10.33 0.00
N ARG A 80 -13.91 11.11 1.08
CA ARG A 80 -14.09 12.56 1.04
C ARG A 80 -12.78 13.31 1.07
N SER A 81 -11.68 12.59 1.00
CA SER A 81 -10.36 13.19 1.05
C SER A 81 -9.81 13.34 -0.36
N VAL A 82 -8.84 14.23 -0.52
CA VAL A 82 -8.14 14.36 -1.81
C VAL A 82 -7.04 13.32 -1.98
N GLY A 83 -6.80 12.50 -0.95
CA GLY A 83 -5.77 11.48 -1.01
C GLY A 83 -6.13 10.35 -1.96
N ILE A 84 -5.13 9.75 -2.56
CA ILE A 84 -5.28 8.63 -3.48
C ILE A 84 -4.83 7.36 -2.76
N PRO A 85 -5.75 6.51 -2.26
CA PRO A 85 -5.34 5.30 -1.58
C PRO A 85 -4.70 4.31 -2.56
N ALA A 86 -3.50 3.87 -2.23
CA ALA A 86 -2.72 2.98 -3.08
C ALA A 86 -2.22 1.80 -2.26
N ILE A 87 -2.41 0.60 -2.78
CA ILE A 87 -1.96 -0.62 -2.11
C ILE A 87 -0.68 -1.10 -2.76
N ILE A 88 0.34 -1.33 -1.93
CA ILE A 88 1.66 -1.79 -2.37
C ILE A 88 1.90 -3.17 -1.74
N PRO A 89 1.92 -4.25 -2.53
CA PRO A 89 2.26 -5.56 -1.97
C PRO A 89 3.76 -5.64 -1.70
N CYS A 90 4.12 -6.17 -0.54
CA CYS A 90 5.52 -6.26 -0.13
C CYS A 90 5.98 -7.71 0.08
N SER A 91 5.22 -8.67 -0.40
CA SER A 91 5.57 -10.09 -0.33
C SER A 91 4.83 -10.86 -1.42
N PRO A 92 5.30 -12.07 -1.78
CA PRO A 92 4.57 -12.90 -2.73
C PRO A 92 3.15 -13.23 -2.26
N GLU A 93 2.95 -13.42 -0.97
CA GLU A 93 1.63 -13.68 -0.39
C GLU A 93 0.70 -12.49 -0.59
N ALA A 94 1.24 -11.27 -0.44
CA ALA A 94 0.47 -10.05 -0.66
C ALA A 94 0.09 -9.90 -2.14
N GLU A 95 1.01 -10.20 -3.05
CA GLU A 95 0.69 -10.18 -4.48
C GLU A 95 -0.40 -11.18 -4.82
N ALA A 96 -0.32 -12.38 -4.25
CA ALA A 96 -1.33 -13.42 -4.48
C ALA A 96 -2.70 -12.97 -3.97
N TYR A 97 -2.73 -12.35 -2.77
CA TYR A 97 -3.97 -11.81 -2.24
C TYR A 97 -4.57 -10.75 -3.19
N LEU A 98 -3.75 -9.83 -3.67
CA LEU A 98 -4.25 -8.78 -4.56
C LEU A 98 -4.81 -9.36 -5.86
N THR A 99 -4.20 -10.43 -6.38
CA THR A 99 -4.73 -11.11 -7.55
C THR A 99 -6.12 -11.68 -7.29
N ARG A 100 -6.32 -12.27 -6.11
CA ARG A 100 -7.61 -12.84 -5.73
C ARG A 100 -8.68 -11.77 -5.46
N ALA A 101 -8.28 -10.61 -4.94
CA ALA A 101 -9.21 -9.56 -4.51
C ALA A 101 -9.29 -8.38 -5.48
N GLU A 102 -8.63 -8.48 -6.63
CA GLU A 102 -8.50 -7.36 -7.57
C GLU A 102 -9.84 -6.73 -7.91
N ASP A 103 -10.82 -7.54 -8.31
CA ASP A 103 -12.12 -7.02 -8.73
C ASP A 103 -12.82 -6.21 -7.64
N THR A 104 -12.62 -6.60 -6.39
CA THR A 104 -13.25 -5.91 -5.27
C THR A 104 -12.50 -4.62 -4.91
N LEU A 105 -11.16 -4.65 -4.99
CA LEU A 105 -10.34 -3.56 -4.49
C LEU A 105 -10.08 -2.47 -5.52
N GLU A 106 -10.08 -2.78 -6.81
CA GLU A 106 -9.70 -1.82 -7.84
C GLU A 106 -10.64 -0.62 -7.93
N GLU A 107 -11.86 -0.76 -7.44
CA GLU A 107 -12.81 0.35 -7.43
C GLU A 107 -12.47 1.41 -6.39
N GLU A 108 -11.79 1.00 -5.32
CA GLU A 108 -11.49 1.88 -4.20
C GLU A 108 -10.02 2.25 -4.08
N PHE A 109 -9.14 1.47 -4.71
CA PHE A 109 -7.68 1.63 -4.55
C PHE A 109 -6.96 1.56 -5.88
N VAL A 110 -5.83 2.23 -5.94
CA VAL A 110 -4.85 1.96 -6.99
C VAL A 110 -4.00 0.78 -6.48
N LEU A 111 -3.93 -0.27 -7.26
CA LEU A 111 -3.15 -1.47 -6.93
C LEU A 111 -1.80 -1.37 -7.62
N LEU A 112 -0.73 -1.36 -6.85
CA LEU A 112 0.62 -1.19 -7.36
C LEU A 112 1.37 -2.52 -7.36
N PRO A 113 2.46 -2.62 -8.13
CA PRO A 113 3.26 -3.86 -8.16
C PRO A 113 4.18 -3.95 -6.94
N LEU A 114 4.78 -5.12 -6.77
CA LEU A 114 5.82 -5.33 -5.77
C LEU A 114 6.91 -4.27 -5.96
N PRO A 115 7.31 -3.56 -4.90
CA PRO A 115 8.27 -2.47 -5.08
C PRO A 115 9.67 -2.94 -5.45
N ASP A 116 10.27 -2.18 -6.34
CA ASP A 116 11.68 -2.27 -6.67
C ASP A 116 12.27 -0.92 -6.24
N LEU A 117 13.03 -0.90 -5.18
CA LEU A 117 13.46 0.35 -4.55
C LEU A 117 14.56 1.09 -5.32
N THR A 118 14.92 0.63 -6.51
CA THR A 118 15.71 1.42 -7.43
C THR A 118 14.86 2.49 -8.12
N GLN A 119 13.54 2.40 -7.96
CA GLN A 119 12.57 3.35 -8.51
C GLN A 119 11.55 3.66 -7.42
N SER A 120 10.72 4.69 -7.64
CA SER A 120 9.69 5.02 -6.68
C SER A 120 8.65 3.89 -6.55
N PRO A 121 8.29 3.48 -5.33
CA PRO A 121 7.20 2.52 -5.14
C PRO A 121 5.86 3.04 -5.65
N LEU A 122 5.72 4.35 -5.83
CA LEU A 122 4.48 4.98 -6.31
C LEU A 122 4.47 5.24 -7.81
N ARG A 123 5.46 4.74 -8.54
CA ARG A 123 5.57 4.99 -9.98
C ARG A 123 4.32 4.59 -10.75
N GLY A 124 3.64 3.56 -10.30
CA GLY A 124 2.40 3.11 -10.94
C GLY A 124 1.26 4.10 -10.88
N LEU A 125 1.27 5.01 -9.89
CA LEU A 125 0.26 6.07 -9.82
C LEU A 125 0.34 7.01 -11.00
N LEU A 126 1.55 7.44 -11.34
CA LEU A 126 1.76 8.34 -12.45
C LEU A 126 1.28 7.70 -13.76
N ARG A 127 1.63 6.43 -13.97
CA ARG A 127 1.22 5.72 -15.17
C ARG A 127 -0.30 5.61 -15.26
N ARG A 128 -0.96 5.34 -14.12
CA ARG A 128 -2.42 5.22 -14.09
C ARG A 128 -3.10 6.56 -14.40
N GLU A 129 -2.54 7.65 -13.86
CA GLU A 129 -3.08 8.98 -14.13
C GLU A 129 -2.94 9.40 -15.59
N ASP A 130 -1.90 8.92 -16.27
CA ASP A 130 -1.68 9.22 -17.68
C ASP A 130 -2.59 8.42 -18.59
N THR A 131 -3.29 7.43 -18.09
CA THR A 131 -4.21 6.62 -18.90
C THR A 131 -5.54 7.33 -19.02
N PRO A 132 -5.96 7.66 -20.24
CA PRO A 132 -7.22 8.36 -20.45
C PRO A 132 -8.43 7.55 -20.01
#